data_fdf737e19ba219706f0970dcffbf1c52
#
_entry.id   fdf737e19ba219706f0970dcffbf1c52
#
_cell.length_a   1.000
_cell.length_b   1.000
_cell.length_c   1.000
_cell.angle_alpha   90.00
_cell.angle_beta   90.00
_cell.angle_gamma   90.00
#
_symmetry.space_group_name_H-M   'P 1'
#
loop_
_entity.id
_entity.type
_entity.pdbx_description
1 polymer ?
#
loop_
_entity_poly.entity_id
_entity_poly.type
_entity_poly.pdbx_seq_one_letter_code
_entity_poly.pdbx_strand_id
1 'polypeptide(L)'
;TCTVLEVNMWQMLLKNLSGNIIFIDEENQFIRQQEFAELVKASDNYFVIITRENLYNLPYSVEEIYGLYSSGKYQNTKQIYQEMYHIYPLNQDLSCKPDKIIVEDTNSGYEYFKAISKEKNIVCESAGGKTKIFAMLEQLKAETESICVIADGAAIGPKMDALYKMSVEKGNIKLYLPESFEWIILSSELLEDKEIKDIMDKPENYIESQEYFSWERFFTKLLVDKTAGTYLKYQKGKLNPTYLHEKNKNIILRNIK
;
A
#
# COMPACT_ATOMS: atom_id res chain seq x y z
N THR A 1 27.93 10.71 11.87
CA THR A 1 28.87 9.59 12.15
C THR A 1 28.28 8.37 11.46
N CYS A 2 29.04 7.71 10.60
CA CYS A 2 28.63 6.46 9.96
C CYS A 2 29.23 5.30 10.75
N THR A 3 28.40 4.37 11.20
CA THR A 3 28.84 3.16 11.90
C THR A 3 28.51 1.96 11.02
N VAL A 4 29.53 1.17 10.68
CA VAL A 4 29.34 -0.08 9.95
C VAL A 4 29.00 -1.19 10.95
N LEU A 5 27.91 -1.90 10.72
CA LEU A 5 27.44 -2.97 11.59
C LEU A 5 28.09 -4.30 11.19
N GLU A 6 28.69 -4.99 12.15
CA GLU A 6 29.02 -6.41 11.96
C GLU A 6 27.74 -7.25 12.04
N VAL A 7 27.61 -8.20 11.11
CA VAL A 7 26.40 -9.04 10.93
C VAL A 7 25.95 -9.74 12.23
N ASN A 8 26.87 -10.06 13.12
CA ASN A 8 26.57 -10.77 14.37
C ASN A 8 26.13 -9.86 15.53
N MET A 9 26.09 -8.55 15.35
CA MET A 9 25.77 -7.58 16.42
C MET A 9 24.51 -6.76 16.16
N TRP A 10 23.78 -7.07 15.10
CA TRP A 10 22.64 -6.26 14.65
C TRP A 10 21.54 -6.12 15.71
N GLN A 11 21.21 -7.20 16.47
CA GLN A 11 20.18 -7.13 17.52
C GLN A 11 20.55 -6.16 18.63
N MET A 12 21.81 -6.21 19.08
CA MET A 12 22.28 -5.32 20.14
C MET A 12 22.27 -3.88 19.67
N LEU A 13 22.66 -3.64 18.43
CA LEU A 13 22.71 -2.30 17.86
C LEU A 13 21.34 -1.72 17.65
N LEU A 14 20.40 -2.46 17.06
CA LEU A 14 19.05 -1.99 16.84
C LEU A 14 18.30 -1.69 18.16
N LYS A 15 18.58 -2.44 19.22
CA LYS A 15 18.02 -2.20 20.56
C LYS A 15 18.56 -0.93 21.24
N ASN A 16 19.74 -0.46 20.83
CA ASN A 16 20.41 0.70 21.47
C ASN A 16 20.43 1.97 20.58
N LEU A 17 20.00 1.87 19.32
CA LEU A 17 19.90 3.02 18.43
C LEU A 17 18.50 3.62 18.51
N SER A 18 18.42 4.95 18.53
CA SER A 18 17.19 5.73 18.59
C SER A 18 17.33 6.99 17.74
N GLY A 19 16.31 7.31 16.93
CA GLY A 19 16.27 8.49 16.09
C GLY A 19 17.31 8.55 14.98
N ASN A 20 17.72 7.40 14.44
CA ASN A 20 18.73 7.30 13.38
C ASN A 20 18.12 6.89 12.05
N ILE A 21 18.86 7.16 10.97
CA ILE A 21 18.60 6.55 9.65
C ILE A 21 19.58 5.36 9.52
N ILE A 22 19.02 4.18 9.37
CA ILE A 22 19.75 2.91 9.31
C ILE A 22 19.67 2.37 7.89
N PHE A 23 20.83 2.27 7.22
CA PHE A 23 20.95 1.67 5.91
C PHE A 23 21.38 0.21 6.05
N ILE A 24 20.61 -0.69 5.40
CA ILE A 24 20.92 -2.12 5.35
C ILE A 24 21.08 -2.51 3.90
N ASP A 25 22.29 -2.94 3.52
CA ASP A 25 22.60 -3.36 2.15
C ASP A 25 22.27 -4.83 1.92
N GLU A 26 22.17 -5.24 0.65
CA GLU A 26 21.89 -6.62 0.27
C GLU A 26 22.96 -7.58 0.85
N GLU A 27 22.62 -8.87 0.95
CA GLU A 27 23.37 -9.98 1.58
C GLU A 27 23.13 -10.17 3.09
N ASN A 28 22.42 -9.29 3.77
CA ASN A 28 22.10 -9.45 5.18
C ASN A 28 20.90 -10.37 5.40
N GLN A 29 21.16 -11.66 5.63
CA GLN A 29 20.13 -12.71 5.81
C GLN A 29 19.18 -12.45 6.99
N PHE A 30 19.62 -11.68 7.99
CA PHE A 30 18.82 -11.40 9.19
C PHE A 30 17.57 -10.59 8.89
N ILE A 31 17.52 -9.82 7.79
CA ILE A 31 16.33 -9.02 7.42
C ILE A 31 15.06 -9.88 7.19
N ARG A 32 15.23 -11.18 6.94
CA ARG A 32 14.11 -12.13 6.78
C ARG A 32 13.60 -12.69 8.10
N GLN A 33 14.31 -12.49 9.20
CA GLN A 33 13.96 -13.07 10.50
C GLN A 33 12.79 -12.31 11.13
N GLN A 34 11.94 -13.06 11.82
CA GLN A 34 10.83 -12.46 12.57
C GLN A 34 11.32 -11.48 13.64
N GLU A 35 12.42 -11.82 14.31
CA GLU A 35 13.03 -10.97 15.33
C GLU A 35 13.45 -9.59 14.77
N PHE A 36 13.96 -9.57 13.52
CA PHE A 36 14.28 -8.30 12.86
C PHE A 36 13.04 -7.44 12.65
N ALA A 37 11.96 -8.04 12.15
CA ALA A 37 10.70 -7.33 11.95
C ALA A 37 10.10 -6.79 13.27
N GLU A 38 10.23 -7.54 14.35
CA GLU A 38 9.80 -7.11 15.69
C GLU A 38 10.64 -5.94 16.21
N LEU A 39 11.96 -5.95 16.00
CA LEU A 39 12.83 -4.84 16.38
C LEU A 39 12.59 -3.59 15.54
N VAL A 40 12.40 -3.73 14.23
CA VAL A 40 12.03 -2.61 13.35
C VAL A 40 10.73 -1.97 13.81
N LYS A 41 9.70 -2.79 14.10
CA LYS A 41 8.40 -2.32 14.57
C LYS A 41 8.47 -1.57 15.91
N ALA A 42 9.35 -2.03 16.82
CA ALA A 42 9.52 -1.43 18.15
C ALA A 42 10.47 -0.24 18.15
N SER A 43 11.07 0.10 17.02
CA SER A 43 12.11 1.13 16.87
C SER A 43 11.49 2.46 16.45
N ASP A 44 12.13 3.56 16.86
CA ASP A 44 11.91 4.92 16.39
C ASP A 44 12.94 5.35 15.32
N ASN A 45 13.68 4.39 14.76
CA ASN A 45 14.63 4.63 13.68
C ASN A 45 13.96 4.53 12.32
N TYR A 46 14.51 5.21 11.32
CA TYR A 46 14.17 5.06 9.91
C TYR A 46 15.05 4.00 9.26
N PHE A 47 14.45 3.09 8.50
CA PHE A 47 15.17 2.01 7.84
C PHE A 47 15.13 2.20 6.32
N VAL A 48 16.32 2.13 5.70
CA VAL A 48 16.48 2.06 4.24
C VAL A 48 17.12 0.72 3.93
N ILE A 49 16.32 -0.20 3.39
CA ILE A 49 16.74 -1.58 3.13
C ILE A 49 16.92 -1.78 1.64
N ILE A 50 18.13 -2.10 1.21
CA ILE A 50 18.46 -2.41 -0.18
C ILE A 50 18.52 -3.92 -0.29
N THR A 51 17.58 -4.50 -1.04
CA THR A 51 17.46 -5.97 -1.12
C THR A 51 16.79 -6.40 -2.41
N ARG A 52 17.00 -7.66 -2.81
CA ARG A 52 16.23 -8.36 -3.85
C ARG A 52 15.18 -9.29 -3.27
N GLU A 53 15.04 -9.28 -1.95
CA GLU A 53 14.17 -10.18 -1.20
C GLU A 53 12.83 -9.54 -0.88
N ASN A 54 11.79 -10.35 -0.88
CA ASN A 54 10.47 -9.94 -0.40
C ASN A 54 10.43 -10.07 1.12
N LEU A 55 10.26 -8.96 1.83
CA LEU A 55 10.32 -8.92 3.30
C LEU A 55 8.91 -9.14 3.89
N TYR A 56 8.41 -10.38 3.84
CA TYR A 56 7.03 -10.73 4.24
C TYR A 56 6.70 -10.47 5.71
N ASN A 57 7.70 -10.33 6.57
CA ASN A 57 7.52 -10.09 7.99
C ASN A 57 7.40 -8.60 8.35
N LEU A 58 7.74 -7.71 7.42
CA LEU A 58 7.65 -6.26 7.58
C LEU A 58 6.36 -5.72 6.95
N PRO A 59 5.63 -4.85 7.64
CA PRO A 59 4.55 -4.09 7.04
C PRO A 59 5.12 -2.86 6.32
N TYR A 60 5.04 -2.83 5.01
CA TYR A 60 5.41 -1.65 4.22
C TYR A 60 4.46 -1.50 3.03
N SER A 61 4.21 -0.25 2.67
CA SER A 61 3.36 0.09 1.56
C SER A 61 4.05 -0.12 0.22
N VAL A 62 3.26 -0.28 -0.83
CA VAL A 62 3.75 -0.22 -2.21
C VAL A 62 4.40 1.12 -2.55
N GLU A 63 4.03 2.19 -1.84
CA GLU A 63 4.61 3.52 -1.95
C GLU A 63 6.02 3.62 -1.39
N GLU A 64 6.38 2.75 -0.46
CA GLU A 64 7.69 2.68 0.15
C GLU A 64 8.69 1.84 -0.67
N ILE A 65 8.26 1.31 -1.84
CA ILE A 65 9.10 0.46 -2.68
C ILE A 65 9.69 1.29 -3.83
N TYR A 66 11.00 1.41 -3.82
CA TYR A 66 11.75 2.10 -4.85
C TYR A 66 12.59 1.11 -5.67
N GLY A 67 12.59 1.30 -6.98
CA GLY A 67 13.54 0.66 -7.87
C GLY A 67 14.81 1.51 -7.99
N LEU A 68 15.94 0.84 -8.22
CA LEU A 68 17.20 1.47 -8.53
C LEU A 68 17.57 1.18 -9.99
N TYR A 69 17.63 2.21 -10.81
CA TYR A 69 18.19 2.12 -12.14
C TYR A 69 19.67 2.47 -12.10
N SER A 70 20.52 1.53 -12.50
CA SER A 70 21.98 1.75 -12.59
C SER A 70 22.39 1.67 -14.05
N SER A 71 22.85 2.79 -14.61
CA SER A 71 23.40 2.82 -15.96
C SER A 71 24.94 2.60 -15.92
N GLY A 72 25.42 1.70 -16.76
CA GLY A 72 26.81 1.76 -17.20
C GLY A 72 27.87 1.00 -16.39
N LYS A 73 27.50 -0.04 -15.64
CA LYS A 73 28.49 -0.87 -14.92
C LYS A 73 29.51 -1.56 -15.85
N TYR A 74 29.21 -1.69 -17.14
CA TYR A 74 30.04 -2.39 -18.13
C TYR A 74 30.30 -1.62 -19.42
N GLN A 75 29.90 -0.37 -19.50
CA GLN A 75 30.21 0.50 -20.63
C GLN A 75 31.20 1.57 -20.18
N ASN A 76 32.13 1.94 -21.06
CA ASN A 76 33.14 2.99 -20.84
C ASN A 76 32.53 4.40 -20.66
N THR A 77 31.47 4.53 -19.89
CA THR A 77 30.84 5.79 -19.57
C THR A 77 31.47 6.39 -18.32
N LYS A 78 31.93 7.61 -18.41
CA LYS A 78 32.56 8.36 -17.32
C LYS A 78 31.61 8.72 -16.18
N GLN A 79 30.30 8.46 -16.30
CA GLN A 79 29.29 8.76 -15.29
C GLN A 79 28.37 7.56 -15.10
N ILE A 80 28.28 7.08 -13.86
CA ILE A 80 27.31 6.09 -13.41
C ILE A 80 26.13 6.90 -12.86
N TYR A 81 24.98 6.79 -13.51
CA TYR A 81 23.73 7.32 -12.99
C TYR A 81 23.05 6.23 -12.17
N GLN A 82 22.67 6.59 -10.96
CA GLN A 82 21.77 5.80 -10.14
C GLN A 82 20.52 6.66 -9.93
N GLU A 83 19.41 6.19 -10.41
CA GLU A 83 18.12 6.86 -10.28
C GLU A 83 17.20 6.00 -9.42
N MET A 84 16.58 6.61 -8.43
CA MET A 84 15.51 6.00 -7.65
C MET A 84 14.18 6.37 -8.29
N TYR A 85 13.31 5.38 -8.45
CA TYR A 85 11.96 5.59 -8.94
C TYR A 85 10.95 4.76 -8.15
N HIS A 86 9.74 5.26 -7.98
CA HIS A 86 8.66 4.46 -7.41
C HIS A 86 8.30 3.30 -8.35
N ILE A 87 8.26 2.08 -7.82
CA ILE A 87 7.85 0.90 -8.60
C ILE A 87 6.36 0.97 -8.91
N TYR A 88 5.56 1.45 -7.96
CA TYR A 88 4.14 1.68 -8.13
C TYR A 88 3.84 3.18 -8.12
N PRO A 89 3.64 3.82 -9.29
CA PRO A 89 3.22 5.22 -9.32
C PRO A 89 1.73 5.32 -8.97
N LEU A 90 1.38 6.09 -7.95
CA LEU A 90 -0.01 6.39 -7.55
C LEU A 90 -0.89 6.97 -8.67
N ASN A 91 -0.28 7.63 -9.64
CA ASN A 91 -0.97 8.28 -10.74
C ASN A 91 -1.10 7.36 -11.97
N GLN A 92 -1.52 6.11 -11.77
CA GLN A 92 -1.87 5.27 -12.91
C GLN A 92 -3.18 5.76 -13.52
N ASP A 93 -3.16 5.97 -14.83
CA ASP A 93 -4.37 6.30 -15.59
C ASP A 93 -5.34 5.12 -15.59
N LEU A 94 -6.36 5.19 -14.75
CA LEU A 94 -7.46 4.24 -14.67
C LEU A 94 -8.60 4.57 -15.63
N SER A 95 -8.36 5.41 -16.62
CA SER A 95 -9.38 5.90 -17.58
C SER A 95 -10.14 4.82 -18.35
N CYS A 96 -9.65 3.58 -18.37
CA CYS A 96 -10.35 2.46 -18.98
C CYS A 96 -11.40 1.88 -18.04
N LYS A 97 -12.64 1.76 -18.50
CA LYS A 97 -13.69 1.02 -17.81
C LYS A 97 -13.29 -0.47 -17.77
N PRO A 98 -13.09 -1.09 -16.59
CA PRO A 98 -12.84 -2.52 -16.52
C PRO A 98 -14.13 -3.31 -16.75
N ASP A 99 -13.99 -4.52 -17.26
CA ASP A 99 -15.12 -5.48 -17.34
C ASP A 99 -15.37 -6.14 -16.00
N LYS A 100 -14.30 -6.30 -15.21
CA LYS A 100 -14.34 -6.93 -13.90
C LYS A 100 -13.46 -6.19 -12.89
N ILE A 101 -13.95 -6.07 -11.65
CA ILE A 101 -13.23 -5.56 -10.50
C ILE A 101 -13.04 -6.70 -9.49
N ILE A 102 -11.80 -6.87 -9.02
CA ILE A 102 -11.46 -7.78 -7.93
C ILE A 102 -10.98 -6.94 -6.75
N VAL A 103 -11.69 -7.00 -5.63
CA VAL A 103 -11.34 -6.29 -4.39
C VAL A 103 -10.70 -7.27 -3.43
N GLU A 104 -9.63 -6.86 -2.75
CA GLU A 104 -8.90 -7.74 -1.83
C GLU A 104 -9.78 -8.24 -0.70
N ASP A 105 -10.43 -7.32 0.00
CA ASP A 105 -11.14 -7.58 1.24
C ASP A 105 -12.62 -8.00 1.05
N THR A 106 -13.31 -8.21 2.18
CA THR A 106 -14.75 -8.50 2.25
C THR A 106 -15.51 -7.44 3.03
N ASN A 107 -14.83 -6.36 3.43
CA ASN A 107 -15.31 -5.35 4.36
C ASN A 107 -16.04 -4.19 3.66
N SER A 108 -16.08 -3.04 4.32
CA SER A 108 -16.75 -1.83 3.81
C SER A 108 -16.21 -1.35 2.46
N GLY A 109 -14.90 -1.53 2.19
CA GLY A 109 -14.31 -1.23 0.89
C GLY A 109 -14.93 -2.07 -0.23
N TYR A 110 -15.02 -3.39 -0.02
CA TYR A 110 -15.69 -4.27 -0.98
C TYR A 110 -17.17 -3.90 -1.16
N GLU A 111 -17.91 -3.66 -0.07
CA GLU A 111 -19.31 -3.26 -0.16
C GLU A 111 -19.49 -1.98 -0.99
N TYR A 112 -18.58 -1.00 -0.81
CA TYR A 112 -18.59 0.25 -1.56
C TYR A 112 -18.34 0.01 -3.06
N PHE A 113 -17.24 -0.66 -3.41
CA PHE A 113 -16.91 -0.93 -4.81
C PHE A 113 -17.93 -1.80 -5.50
N LYS A 114 -18.50 -2.78 -4.80
CA LYS A 114 -19.57 -3.63 -5.31
C LYS A 114 -20.83 -2.83 -5.65
N ALA A 115 -21.22 -1.89 -4.78
CA ALA A 115 -22.38 -1.05 -5.03
C ALA A 115 -22.19 -0.16 -6.27
N ILE A 116 -21.02 0.47 -6.39
CA ILE A 116 -20.69 1.34 -7.54
C ILE A 116 -20.60 0.52 -8.83
N SER A 117 -19.97 -0.63 -8.79
CA SER A 117 -19.82 -1.51 -9.94
C SER A 117 -21.15 -1.97 -10.48
N LYS A 118 -22.09 -2.27 -9.58
CA LYS A 118 -23.47 -2.64 -9.94
C LYS A 118 -24.17 -1.52 -10.73
N GLU A 119 -24.00 -0.26 -10.33
CA GLU A 119 -24.58 0.88 -11.05
C GLU A 119 -24.01 1.04 -12.48
N LYS A 120 -22.77 0.60 -12.68
CA LYS A 120 -22.06 0.69 -13.97
C LYS A 120 -22.14 -0.61 -14.79
N ASN A 121 -22.89 -1.61 -14.34
CA ASN A 121 -22.95 -2.96 -14.92
C ASN A 121 -21.55 -3.60 -15.05
N ILE A 122 -20.72 -3.48 -14.02
CA ILE A 122 -19.40 -4.11 -13.91
C ILE A 122 -19.49 -5.24 -12.89
N VAL A 123 -18.88 -6.38 -13.20
CA VAL A 123 -18.77 -7.49 -12.25
C VAL A 123 -17.77 -7.13 -11.16
N CYS A 124 -18.15 -7.24 -9.89
CA CYS A 124 -17.27 -6.98 -8.75
C CYS A 124 -17.26 -8.18 -7.82
N GLU A 125 -16.10 -8.74 -7.58
CA GLU A 125 -15.87 -9.90 -6.72
C GLU A 125 -14.86 -9.59 -5.64
N SER A 126 -15.02 -10.20 -4.46
CA SER A 126 -14.01 -10.16 -3.41
C SER A 126 -13.08 -11.36 -3.54
N ALA A 127 -11.78 -11.11 -3.40
CA ALA A 127 -10.79 -12.18 -3.28
C ALA A 127 -10.80 -12.83 -1.90
N GLY A 128 -11.30 -12.15 -0.87
CA GLY A 128 -11.32 -12.64 0.50
C GLY A 128 -9.95 -12.66 1.16
N GLY A 129 -9.08 -11.71 0.81
CA GLY A 129 -7.78 -11.42 1.40
C GLY A 129 -6.61 -11.50 0.42
N LYS A 130 -5.53 -10.81 0.76
CA LYS A 130 -4.33 -10.61 -0.08
C LYS A 130 -3.70 -11.90 -0.63
N THR A 131 -3.78 -13.00 0.10
CA THR A 131 -3.23 -14.29 -0.33
C THR A 131 -4.04 -14.93 -1.45
N LYS A 132 -5.34 -14.69 -1.47
CA LYS A 132 -6.27 -15.30 -2.43
C LYS A 132 -6.33 -14.55 -3.76
N ILE A 133 -5.91 -13.28 -3.80
CA ILE A 133 -5.84 -12.50 -5.05
C ILE A 133 -5.04 -13.25 -6.11
N PHE A 134 -3.85 -13.78 -5.75
CA PHE A 134 -2.98 -14.46 -6.69
C PHE A 134 -3.65 -15.70 -7.28
N ALA A 135 -4.22 -16.56 -6.42
CA ALA A 135 -4.92 -17.75 -6.88
C ALA A 135 -6.11 -17.41 -7.81
N MET A 136 -6.81 -16.32 -7.49
CA MET A 136 -7.92 -15.84 -8.29
C MET A 136 -7.45 -15.33 -9.67
N LEU A 137 -6.37 -14.55 -9.70
CA LEU A 137 -5.80 -14.03 -10.94
C LEU A 137 -5.19 -15.14 -11.82
N GLU A 138 -4.59 -16.16 -11.21
CA GLU A 138 -4.06 -17.34 -11.94
C GLU A 138 -5.16 -18.13 -12.64
N GLN A 139 -6.33 -18.25 -12.01
CA GLN A 139 -7.49 -18.96 -12.56
C GLN A 139 -8.21 -18.24 -13.68
N LEU A 140 -7.96 -16.94 -13.86
CA LEU A 140 -8.58 -16.16 -14.92
C LEU A 140 -8.03 -16.59 -16.28
N LYS A 141 -8.89 -17.21 -17.08
CA LYS A 141 -8.56 -17.79 -18.39
C LYS A 141 -8.64 -16.80 -19.54
N ALA A 142 -9.31 -15.67 -19.36
CA ALA A 142 -9.62 -14.76 -20.45
C ALA A 142 -8.58 -13.64 -20.56
N GLU A 143 -7.79 -13.66 -21.61
CA GLU A 143 -6.92 -12.56 -22.02
C GLU A 143 -7.69 -11.35 -22.56
N THR A 144 -9.01 -11.46 -22.71
CA THR A 144 -9.87 -10.46 -23.36
C THR A 144 -10.59 -9.54 -22.39
N GLU A 145 -10.76 -9.92 -21.12
CA GLU A 145 -11.43 -9.09 -20.12
C GLU A 145 -10.46 -8.13 -19.45
N SER A 146 -10.79 -6.84 -19.42
CA SER A 146 -10.04 -5.85 -18.66
C SER A 146 -10.39 -5.96 -17.17
N ILE A 147 -9.39 -6.23 -16.34
CA ILE A 147 -9.55 -6.49 -14.91
C ILE A 147 -8.88 -5.37 -14.12
N CYS A 148 -9.61 -4.80 -13.16
CA CYS A 148 -9.04 -3.90 -12.15
C CYS A 148 -8.94 -4.63 -10.82
N VAL A 149 -7.74 -4.72 -10.27
CA VAL A 149 -7.49 -5.25 -8.93
C VAL A 149 -7.39 -4.08 -7.97
N ILE A 150 -8.22 -4.09 -6.93
CA ILE A 150 -8.20 -3.09 -5.86
C ILE A 150 -7.75 -3.78 -4.57
N ALA A 151 -6.63 -3.32 -4.03
CA ALA A 151 -6.09 -3.87 -2.79
C ALA A 151 -5.41 -2.79 -1.95
N ASP A 152 -5.34 -3.02 -0.65
CA ASP A 152 -4.68 -2.09 0.26
C ASP A 152 -3.17 -2.09 0.04
N GLY A 153 -2.62 -1.00 -0.48
CA GLY A 153 -1.19 -0.82 -0.76
C GLY A 153 -0.33 -1.04 0.47
N ALA A 154 -0.81 -0.59 1.63
CA ALA A 154 -0.16 -0.80 2.93
C ALA A 154 -0.04 -2.29 3.34
N ALA A 155 -0.79 -3.18 2.70
CA ALA A 155 -0.76 -4.62 2.99
C ALA A 155 -0.12 -5.45 1.86
N ILE A 156 -0.07 -4.91 0.66
CA ILE A 156 0.40 -5.60 -0.56
C ILE A 156 1.91 -5.45 -0.78
N GLY A 157 2.57 -4.49 -0.16
CA GLY A 157 4.00 -4.19 -0.39
C GLY A 157 4.89 -5.42 -0.56
N PRO A 158 4.91 -6.37 0.41
CA PRO A 158 5.73 -7.58 0.31
C PRO A 158 5.41 -8.51 -0.87
N LYS A 159 4.28 -8.32 -1.54
CA LYS A 159 3.82 -9.12 -2.68
C LYS A 159 3.77 -8.34 -3.99
N MET A 160 4.19 -7.09 -3.97
CA MET A 160 4.11 -6.18 -5.12
C MET A 160 4.84 -6.73 -6.34
N ASP A 161 6.03 -7.31 -6.15
CA ASP A 161 6.82 -7.89 -7.25
C ASP A 161 6.04 -8.99 -8.01
N ALA A 162 5.40 -9.91 -7.28
CA ALA A 162 4.61 -10.98 -7.87
C ALA A 162 3.35 -10.44 -8.58
N LEU A 163 2.68 -9.48 -7.96
CA LEU A 163 1.48 -8.87 -8.53
C LEU A 163 1.79 -8.07 -9.79
N TYR A 164 2.88 -7.29 -9.75
CA TYR A 164 3.36 -6.54 -10.90
C TYR A 164 3.74 -7.45 -12.07
N LYS A 165 4.54 -8.49 -11.83
CA LYS A 165 4.90 -9.47 -12.86
C LYS A 165 3.67 -10.07 -13.53
N MET A 166 2.69 -10.48 -12.71
CA MET A 166 1.44 -11.05 -13.22
C MET A 166 0.64 -10.04 -14.05
N SER A 167 0.59 -8.77 -13.64
CA SER A 167 -0.09 -7.72 -14.41
C SER A 167 0.57 -7.47 -15.76
N VAL A 168 1.90 -7.48 -15.81
CA VAL A 168 2.67 -7.30 -17.05
C VAL A 168 2.52 -8.50 -17.98
N GLU A 169 2.64 -9.73 -17.45
CA GLU A 169 2.52 -10.96 -18.23
C GLU A 169 1.14 -11.13 -18.87
N LYS A 170 0.09 -10.80 -18.13
CA LYS A 170 -1.29 -10.93 -18.63
C LYS A 170 -1.76 -9.72 -19.45
N GLY A 171 -1.18 -8.55 -19.25
CA GLY A 171 -1.43 -7.32 -20.02
C GLY A 171 -2.82 -6.70 -19.90
N ASN A 172 -3.80 -7.44 -19.35
CA ASN A 172 -5.18 -7.02 -19.19
C ASN A 172 -5.55 -6.70 -17.73
N ILE A 173 -4.58 -6.76 -16.82
CA ILE A 173 -4.76 -6.49 -15.40
C ILE A 173 -4.22 -5.09 -15.07
N LYS A 174 -5.09 -4.24 -14.52
CA LYS A 174 -4.72 -2.96 -13.93
C LYS A 174 -4.74 -3.07 -12.42
N LEU A 175 -3.78 -2.42 -11.78
CA LEU A 175 -3.64 -2.40 -10.33
C LEU A 175 -4.06 -1.02 -9.81
N TYR A 176 -4.95 -1.00 -8.84
CA TYR A 176 -5.25 0.18 -8.03
C TYR A 176 -4.99 -0.16 -6.56
N LEU A 177 -3.90 0.36 -6.02
CA LEU A 177 -3.34 -0.01 -4.72
C LEU A 177 -3.24 1.23 -3.81
N PRO A 178 -4.37 1.85 -3.43
CA PRO A 178 -4.37 2.91 -2.43
C PRO A 178 -3.89 2.36 -1.09
N GLU A 179 -3.45 3.22 -0.18
CA GLU A 179 -3.01 2.77 1.16
C GLU A 179 -4.07 1.92 1.86
N SER A 180 -5.33 2.36 1.79
CA SER A 180 -6.50 1.60 2.23
C SER A 180 -7.80 2.26 1.71
N PHE A 181 -8.94 1.62 1.91
CA PHE A 181 -10.24 2.23 1.61
C PHE A 181 -10.49 3.48 2.49
N GLU A 182 -10.09 3.44 3.75
CA GLU A 182 -10.18 4.58 4.65
C GLU A 182 -9.34 5.76 4.17
N TRP A 183 -8.14 5.48 3.64
CA TRP A 183 -7.29 6.50 3.02
C TRP A 183 -8.01 7.19 1.84
N ILE A 184 -8.72 6.44 1.00
CA ILE A 184 -9.50 7.01 -0.11
C ILE A 184 -10.55 7.99 0.41
N ILE A 185 -11.26 7.63 1.48
CA ILE A 185 -12.29 8.49 2.08
C ILE A 185 -11.66 9.74 2.68
N LEU A 186 -10.58 9.60 3.46
CA LEU A 186 -9.89 10.72 4.11
C LEU A 186 -9.30 11.69 3.10
N SER A 187 -8.69 11.18 2.02
CA SER A 187 -8.10 11.97 0.95
C SER A 187 -9.15 12.66 0.05
N SER A 188 -10.40 12.20 0.08
CA SER A 188 -11.46 12.72 -0.81
C SER A 188 -12.01 14.09 -0.42
N GLU A 189 -11.57 14.66 0.69
CA GLU A 189 -12.11 15.90 1.27
C GLU A 189 -13.62 15.83 1.63
N LEU A 190 -14.18 14.61 1.74
CA LEU A 190 -15.56 14.42 2.21
C LEU A 190 -15.74 14.91 3.65
N LEU A 191 -14.69 14.82 4.45
CA LEU A 191 -14.60 15.36 5.81
C LEU A 191 -13.86 16.70 5.74
N GLU A 192 -14.60 17.80 5.89
CA GLU A 192 -14.04 19.15 5.91
C GLU A 192 -13.35 19.43 7.26
N ASP A 193 -12.22 18.78 7.51
CA ASP A 193 -11.44 18.87 8.75
C ASP A 193 -9.99 19.25 8.40
N LYS A 194 -9.50 20.36 8.98
CA LYS A 194 -8.15 20.85 8.72
C LYS A 194 -7.07 19.88 9.20
N GLU A 195 -7.29 19.24 10.35
CA GLU A 195 -6.33 18.27 10.90
C GLU A 195 -6.20 17.06 9.97
N ILE A 196 -7.31 16.60 9.38
CA ILE A 196 -7.27 15.53 8.38
C ILE A 196 -6.43 15.97 7.18
N LYS A 197 -6.59 17.20 6.68
CA LYS A 197 -5.79 17.72 5.57
C LYS A 197 -4.31 17.73 5.90
N ASP A 198 -3.94 18.25 7.06
CA ASP A 198 -2.55 18.32 7.50
C ASP A 198 -1.93 16.91 7.65
N ILE A 199 -2.71 15.94 8.14
CA ILE A 199 -2.30 14.53 8.24
C ILE A 199 -2.13 13.89 6.85
N MET A 200 -3.10 14.10 5.95
CA MET A 200 -3.08 13.48 4.61
C MET A 200 -2.00 14.08 3.71
N ASP A 201 -1.55 15.30 3.99
CA ASP A 201 -0.44 15.94 3.26
C ASP A 201 0.92 15.34 3.63
N LYS A 202 1.10 14.92 4.89
CA LYS A 202 2.35 14.34 5.42
C LYS A 202 2.06 13.26 6.46
N PRO A 203 1.45 12.13 6.07
CA PRO A 203 1.03 11.10 7.00
C PRO A 203 2.19 10.50 7.80
N GLU A 204 3.39 10.45 7.23
CA GLU A 204 4.62 9.97 7.87
C GLU A 204 4.99 10.73 9.14
N ASN A 205 4.52 11.97 9.31
CA ASN A 205 4.76 12.77 10.50
C ASN A 205 3.79 12.41 11.68
N TYR A 206 2.78 11.59 11.42
CA TYR A 206 1.71 11.28 12.37
C TYR A 206 1.58 9.79 12.69
N ILE A 207 2.19 8.95 11.86
CA ILE A 207 2.05 7.49 12.00
C ILE A 207 3.24 6.93 12.76
N GLU A 208 3.04 6.61 14.04
CA GLU A 208 4.05 5.97 14.86
C GLU A 208 4.04 4.45 14.67
N SER A 209 5.13 3.89 14.18
CA SER A 209 5.26 2.44 13.93
C SER A 209 5.08 1.59 15.19
N GLN A 210 5.40 2.14 16.37
CA GLN A 210 5.22 1.47 17.66
C GLN A 210 3.74 1.32 18.03
N GLU A 211 2.88 2.25 17.60
CA GLU A 211 1.44 2.23 17.87
C GLU A 211 0.67 1.49 16.77
N TYR A 212 1.09 1.67 15.52
CA TYR A 212 0.39 1.15 14.36
C TYR A 212 1.23 0.13 13.61
N PHE A 213 0.72 -1.08 13.52
CA PHE A 213 1.36 -2.15 12.75
C PHE A 213 1.48 -1.82 11.25
N SER A 214 0.55 -1.05 10.71
CA SER A 214 0.52 -0.60 9.31
C SER A 214 -0.22 0.73 9.19
N TRP A 215 0.04 1.46 8.11
CA TRP A 215 -0.67 2.69 7.78
C TRP A 215 -2.17 2.47 7.64
N GLU A 216 -2.61 1.34 7.12
CA GLU A 216 -4.02 0.95 7.08
C GLU A 216 -4.69 1.05 8.46
N ARG A 217 -4.03 0.56 9.51
CA ARG A 217 -4.58 0.61 10.88
C ARG A 217 -4.69 2.03 11.40
N PHE A 218 -3.72 2.88 11.07
CA PHE A 218 -3.78 4.29 11.41
C PHE A 218 -4.97 4.97 10.75
N PHE A 219 -5.10 4.85 9.42
CA PHE A 219 -6.21 5.47 8.68
C PHE A 219 -7.57 4.93 9.11
N THR A 220 -7.67 3.64 9.42
CA THR A 220 -8.89 3.05 9.99
C THR A 220 -9.27 3.74 11.31
N LYS A 221 -8.31 3.87 12.23
CA LYS A 221 -8.56 4.52 13.53
C LYS A 221 -8.93 5.98 13.34
N LEU A 222 -8.17 6.72 12.55
CA LEU A 222 -8.43 8.13 12.27
C LEU A 222 -9.85 8.34 11.71
N LEU A 223 -10.26 7.56 10.72
CA LEU A 223 -11.59 7.68 10.13
C LEU A 223 -12.70 7.33 11.12
N VAL A 224 -12.51 6.28 11.92
CA VAL A 224 -13.47 5.93 12.99
C VAL A 224 -13.62 7.06 14.00
N ASP A 225 -12.52 7.61 14.50
CA ASP A 225 -12.51 8.67 15.51
C ASP A 225 -13.14 9.96 14.96
N LYS A 226 -12.76 10.38 13.76
CA LYS A 226 -13.26 11.61 13.11
C LYS A 226 -14.72 11.55 12.68
N THR A 227 -15.26 10.35 12.46
CA THR A 227 -16.66 10.18 12.09
C THR A 227 -17.56 9.76 13.26
N ALA A 228 -16.98 9.54 14.45
CA ALA A 228 -17.75 9.19 15.64
C ALA A 228 -18.83 10.23 15.93
N GLY A 229 -20.07 9.78 16.14
CA GLY A 229 -21.21 10.67 16.42
C GLY A 229 -21.74 11.48 15.23
N THR A 230 -21.21 11.30 14.03
CA THR A 230 -21.68 11.94 12.81
C THR A 230 -22.57 11.00 11.96
N TYR A 231 -23.26 11.56 10.96
CA TYR A 231 -24.01 10.75 9.98
C TYR A 231 -23.08 9.92 9.09
N LEU A 232 -21.78 10.27 9.00
CA LEU A 232 -20.74 9.55 8.28
C LEU A 232 -20.04 8.50 9.15
N LYS A 233 -20.61 8.13 10.30
CA LYS A 233 -19.98 7.14 11.19
C LYS A 233 -19.45 5.93 10.43
N TYR A 234 -18.13 5.72 10.49
CA TYR A 234 -17.44 4.64 9.83
C TYR A 234 -17.30 3.40 10.70
N GLN A 235 -17.40 2.25 10.09
CA GLN A 235 -17.11 0.94 10.68
C GLN A 235 -16.47 0.05 9.61
N LYS A 236 -15.31 -0.53 9.89
CA LYS A 236 -14.56 -1.34 8.90
C LYS A 236 -15.37 -2.53 8.40
N GLY A 237 -16.07 -3.23 9.28
CA GLY A 237 -16.79 -4.46 8.96
C GLY A 237 -18.13 -4.26 8.23
N LYS A 238 -18.63 -3.02 8.13
CA LYS A 238 -19.94 -2.75 7.50
C LYS A 238 -20.01 -1.33 6.97
N LEU A 239 -20.28 -1.20 5.69
CA LEU A 239 -20.41 0.10 5.05
C LEU A 239 -21.66 0.86 5.57
N ASN A 240 -21.46 2.10 5.99
CA ASN A 240 -22.55 3.00 6.24
C ASN A 240 -23.14 3.45 4.89
N PRO A 241 -24.45 3.23 4.64
CA PRO A 241 -25.09 3.58 3.37
C PRO A 241 -24.95 5.04 2.96
N THR A 242 -24.66 5.93 3.91
CA THR A 242 -24.43 7.35 3.65
C THR A 242 -23.26 7.63 2.70
N TYR A 243 -22.25 6.76 2.69
CA TYR A 243 -21.14 6.85 1.72
C TYR A 243 -21.58 6.59 0.27
N LEU A 244 -22.71 5.92 0.07
CA LEU A 244 -23.31 5.64 -1.25
C LEU A 244 -24.31 6.72 -1.72
N HIS A 245 -24.63 7.71 -0.87
CA HIS A 245 -25.44 8.84 -1.30
C HIS A 245 -24.71 9.59 -2.42
N GLU A 246 -25.44 10.01 -3.44
CA GLU A 246 -24.92 10.56 -4.70
C GLU A 246 -23.82 11.63 -4.49
N LYS A 247 -24.07 12.59 -3.58
CA LYS A 247 -23.10 13.63 -3.26
C LYS A 247 -21.78 13.06 -2.71
N ASN A 248 -21.87 12.20 -1.68
CA ASN A 248 -20.72 11.65 -0.99
C ASN A 248 -19.95 10.67 -1.90
N LYS A 249 -20.67 9.82 -2.58
CA LYS A 249 -20.14 8.89 -3.58
C LYS A 249 -19.32 9.62 -4.65
N ASN A 250 -19.84 10.72 -5.21
CA ASN A 250 -19.17 11.49 -6.25
C ASN A 250 -17.91 12.20 -5.72
N ILE A 251 -17.90 12.65 -4.46
CA ILE A 251 -16.71 13.22 -3.83
C ILE A 251 -15.61 12.16 -3.72
N ILE A 252 -15.95 10.97 -3.21
CA ILE A 252 -14.98 9.87 -3.06
C ILE A 252 -14.46 9.42 -4.43
N LEU A 253 -15.34 9.25 -5.42
CA LEU A 253 -14.95 8.78 -6.75
C LEU A 253 -14.04 9.74 -7.52
N ARG A 254 -14.13 11.05 -7.28
CA ARG A 254 -13.22 12.03 -7.88
C ARG A 254 -11.76 11.82 -7.46
N ASN A 255 -11.56 11.22 -6.32
CA ASN A 255 -10.23 10.91 -5.78
C ASN A 255 -9.65 9.59 -6.33
N ILE A 256 -10.50 8.76 -6.93
CA ILE A 256 -10.08 7.53 -7.61
C ILE A 256 -9.83 7.89 -9.08
N LYS A 257 -8.56 8.12 -9.41
CA LYS A 257 -8.11 8.51 -10.76
C LYS A 257 -7.60 7.33 -11.55
#